data_c72e10c73713dd50b048bb626814090b
#
_entry.id   c72e10c73713dd50b048bb626814090b
#
_cell.length_a   1.000
_cell.length_b   1.000
_cell.length_c   1.000
_cell.angle_alpha   90.00
_cell.angle_beta   90.00
_cell.angle_gamma   90.00
#
_symmetry.space_group_name_H-M   'P 1'
#
loop_
_entity.id
_entity.type
_entity.pdbx_description
1 polymer ?
#
loop_
_entity_poly.entity_id
_entity_poly.type
_entity_poly.pdbx_seq_one_letter_code
_entity_poly.pdbx_strand_id
1 'polypeptide(L)'
;MILGCGNPVRGDDGAGPMLVRRLWERGLPPNIKLVDGGTSGIDVVFHIEGADRVVIVDTCVTGERPGTVFRVPPDEVEELPSGEEAHLHSIKWYHAIAIGRYLLGDRFPKSVDIFLVEGKNFAPGDEMSQEVLEALDFLEELIMKEVIKEERGSYTVLLDENGYLKIPSDVARRFFDKSLAVAVIPRGMEFYIFPLSNDKQGGLLLKRINSEGERAVLGREMLPPGVKAGQKKAVWDEEKKALVVSLI
;
A
#
# COMPACT_ATOMS: atom_id res chain seq x y z
N MET A 1 3.34 -1.65 -3.27
CA MET A 1 3.18 -3.05 -3.76
C MET A 1 3.50 -4.01 -2.63
N ILE A 2 2.81 -5.16 -2.55
CA ILE A 2 3.15 -6.26 -1.65
C ILE A 2 3.41 -7.50 -2.51
N LEU A 3 4.57 -8.10 -2.35
CA LEU A 3 5.06 -9.23 -3.13
C LEU A 3 5.31 -10.41 -2.20
N GLY A 4 4.64 -11.54 -2.41
CA GLY A 4 4.88 -12.79 -1.70
C GLY A 4 5.71 -13.75 -2.55
N CYS A 5 6.89 -14.13 -2.06
CA CYS A 5 7.75 -15.12 -2.70
C CYS A 5 7.57 -16.50 -2.05
N GLY A 6 7.91 -17.56 -2.77
CA GLY A 6 7.88 -18.92 -2.29
C GLY A 6 7.04 -19.88 -3.12
N ASN A 7 6.97 -21.13 -2.70
CA ASN A 7 6.30 -22.23 -3.40
C ASN A 7 5.13 -22.78 -2.58
N PRO A 8 3.86 -22.55 -2.95
CA PRO A 8 2.70 -22.95 -2.15
C PRO A 8 2.49 -24.47 -2.03
N VAL A 9 3.21 -25.30 -2.82
CA VAL A 9 3.12 -26.77 -2.71
C VAL A 9 4.18 -27.37 -1.78
N ARG A 10 4.94 -26.53 -1.06
CA ARG A 10 6.04 -26.96 -0.19
C ARG A 10 5.87 -26.44 1.26
N GLY A 11 4.70 -26.62 1.83
CA GLY A 11 4.43 -26.28 3.22
C GLY A 11 4.72 -24.80 3.54
N ASP A 12 5.64 -24.57 4.45
CA ASP A 12 5.99 -23.22 4.94
C ASP A 12 6.56 -22.31 3.84
N ASP A 13 7.17 -22.86 2.80
CA ASP A 13 7.65 -22.11 1.63
C ASP A 13 6.51 -21.36 0.90
N GLY A 14 5.27 -21.72 1.17
CA GLY A 14 4.08 -21.05 0.66
C GLY A 14 3.65 -19.80 1.45
N ALA A 15 4.38 -19.35 2.46
CA ALA A 15 3.98 -18.26 3.35
C ALA A 15 3.73 -16.94 2.60
N GLY A 16 4.65 -16.53 1.72
CA GLY A 16 4.49 -15.30 0.92
C GLY A 16 3.24 -15.32 0.03
N PRO A 17 3.05 -16.31 -0.85
CA PRO A 17 1.83 -16.48 -1.64
C PRO A 17 0.55 -16.53 -0.81
N MET A 18 0.57 -17.23 0.33
CA MET A 18 -0.58 -17.31 1.24
C MET A 18 -0.95 -15.96 1.83
N LEU A 19 0.03 -15.17 2.26
CA LEU A 19 -0.21 -13.81 2.77
C LEU A 19 -0.82 -12.89 1.69
N VAL A 20 -0.29 -12.93 0.47
CA VAL A 20 -0.83 -12.17 -0.66
C VAL A 20 -2.29 -12.55 -0.91
N ARG A 21 -2.62 -13.85 -0.89
CA ARG A 21 -4.01 -14.32 -1.03
C ARG A 21 -4.91 -13.82 0.08
N ARG A 22 -4.51 -13.90 1.35
CA ARG A 22 -5.27 -13.40 2.51
C ARG A 22 -5.55 -11.89 2.39
N LEU A 23 -4.53 -11.12 2.04
CA LEU A 23 -4.66 -9.68 1.82
C LEU A 23 -5.61 -9.35 0.66
N TRP A 24 -5.59 -10.17 -0.40
CA TRP A 24 -6.52 -10.02 -1.53
C TRP A 24 -7.97 -10.28 -1.13
N GLU A 25 -8.22 -11.35 -0.36
CA GLU A 25 -9.55 -11.70 0.16
C GLU A 25 -10.09 -10.63 1.13
N ARG A 26 -9.21 -9.99 1.88
CA ARG A 26 -9.55 -8.89 2.81
C ARG A 26 -9.92 -7.58 2.10
N GLY A 27 -9.47 -7.41 0.87
CA GLY A 27 -9.69 -6.22 0.06
C GLY A 27 -8.81 -5.05 0.49
N LEU A 28 -7.98 -4.58 -0.46
CA LEU A 28 -7.04 -3.49 -0.24
C LEU A 28 -7.40 -2.24 -1.05
N PRO A 29 -6.87 -1.07 -0.67
CA PRO A 29 -6.96 0.13 -1.49
C PRO A 29 -6.43 -0.12 -2.92
N PRO A 30 -7.06 0.49 -3.96
CA PRO A 30 -6.73 0.20 -5.36
C PRO A 30 -5.32 0.61 -5.79
N ASN A 31 -4.65 1.46 -5.02
CA ASN A 31 -3.25 1.85 -5.22
C ASN A 31 -2.25 0.82 -4.68
N ILE A 32 -2.70 -0.23 -3.99
CA ILE A 32 -1.85 -1.31 -3.50
C ILE A 32 -1.96 -2.49 -4.45
N LYS A 33 -0.87 -2.76 -5.15
CA LYS A 33 -0.74 -3.94 -6.01
C LYS A 33 -0.29 -5.14 -5.17
N LEU A 34 -1.02 -6.24 -5.27
CA LEU A 34 -0.64 -7.54 -4.72
C LEU A 34 -0.06 -8.42 -5.82
N VAL A 35 1.05 -9.09 -5.54
CA VAL A 35 1.73 -9.96 -6.49
C VAL A 35 2.15 -11.24 -5.81
N ASP A 36 1.72 -12.37 -6.36
CA ASP A 36 2.33 -13.67 -6.11
C ASP A 36 3.59 -13.75 -6.97
N GLY A 37 4.76 -13.65 -6.35
CA GLY A 37 6.06 -13.66 -7.01
C GLY A 37 6.57 -15.07 -7.34
N GLY A 38 5.89 -16.09 -6.82
CA GLY A 38 6.31 -17.47 -7.02
C GLY A 38 7.77 -17.71 -6.60
N THR A 39 8.47 -18.52 -7.37
CA THR A 39 9.88 -18.89 -7.12
C THR A 39 10.88 -18.24 -8.06
N SER A 40 10.41 -17.44 -9.04
CA SER A 40 11.28 -16.81 -10.05
C SER A 40 11.81 -15.47 -9.54
N GLY A 41 13.07 -15.45 -9.10
CA GLY A 41 13.68 -14.22 -8.61
C GLY A 41 13.78 -13.12 -9.65
N ILE A 42 14.04 -13.47 -10.93
CA ILE A 42 14.18 -12.44 -11.98
C ILE A 42 12.87 -11.69 -12.27
N ASP A 43 11.73 -12.36 -12.12
CA ASP A 43 10.43 -11.74 -12.34
C ASP A 43 10.14 -10.64 -11.29
N VAL A 44 10.76 -10.74 -10.11
CA VAL A 44 10.69 -9.71 -9.06
C VAL A 44 11.17 -8.36 -9.59
N VAL A 45 12.26 -8.33 -10.39
CA VAL A 45 12.78 -7.07 -10.98
C VAL A 45 11.71 -6.37 -11.80
N PHE A 46 10.98 -7.12 -12.62
CA PHE A 46 9.93 -6.55 -13.48
C PHE A 46 8.70 -6.13 -12.68
N HIS A 47 8.40 -6.86 -11.61
CA HIS A 47 7.25 -6.52 -10.77
C HIS A 47 7.46 -5.23 -9.98
N ILE A 48 8.67 -5.00 -9.43
CA ILE A 48 8.96 -3.86 -8.55
C ILE A 48 9.21 -2.55 -9.31
N GLU A 49 9.42 -2.61 -10.62
CA GLU A 49 9.68 -1.44 -11.45
C GLU A 49 8.60 -0.38 -11.31
N GLY A 50 9.02 0.85 -10.95
CA GLY A 50 8.14 2.02 -10.83
C GLY A 50 7.22 2.00 -9.62
N ALA A 51 7.33 1.04 -8.71
CA ALA A 51 6.65 1.08 -7.44
C ALA A 51 7.33 2.08 -6.49
N ASP A 52 6.58 2.94 -5.80
CA ASP A 52 7.17 3.84 -4.80
C ASP A 52 7.69 3.07 -3.59
N ARG A 53 6.92 2.08 -3.12
CA ARG A 53 7.27 1.21 -1.99
C ARG A 53 6.94 -0.24 -2.31
N VAL A 54 7.82 -1.14 -1.89
CA VAL A 54 7.64 -2.60 -2.02
C VAL A 54 7.78 -3.25 -0.65
N VAL A 55 6.88 -4.15 -0.33
CA VAL A 55 6.98 -5.09 0.80
C VAL A 55 7.18 -6.48 0.21
N ILE A 56 8.27 -7.13 0.54
CA ILE A 56 8.57 -8.50 0.14
C ILE A 56 8.35 -9.41 1.35
N VAL A 57 7.69 -10.53 1.13
CA VAL A 57 7.48 -11.57 2.16
C VAL A 57 7.91 -12.91 1.61
N ASP A 58 8.76 -13.59 2.35
CA ASP A 58 9.24 -14.94 2.03
C ASP A 58 9.53 -15.72 3.33
N THR A 59 9.94 -16.95 3.20
CA THR A 59 10.42 -17.78 4.30
C THR A 59 11.94 -17.82 4.34
N CYS A 60 12.47 -18.17 5.52
CA CYS A 60 13.89 -18.43 5.72
C CYS A 60 14.08 -19.68 6.61
N VAL A 61 15.33 -20.16 6.61
CA VAL A 61 15.79 -21.23 7.50
C VAL A 61 17.09 -20.75 8.14
N THR A 62 16.99 -20.16 9.31
CA THR A 62 18.15 -19.64 10.08
C THR A 62 18.49 -20.53 11.25
N GLY A 63 17.57 -21.44 11.64
CA GLY A 63 17.67 -22.28 12.82
C GLY A 63 17.03 -21.66 14.07
N GLU A 64 16.38 -20.52 13.91
CA GLU A 64 15.56 -19.90 14.95
C GLU A 64 14.23 -20.66 15.14
N ARG A 65 13.46 -20.23 16.12
CA ARG A 65 12.14 -20.84 16.38
C ARG A 65 11.21 -20.65 15.17
N PRO A 66 10.57 -21.72 14.67
CA PRO A 66 9.58 -21.61 13.60
C PRO A 66 8.50 -20.56 13.91
N GLY A 67 8.10 -19.79 12.92
CA GLY A 67 7.17 -18.67 13.06
C GLY A 67 7.81 -17.36 13.54
N THR A 68 9.12 -17.34 13.81
CA THR A 68 9.83 -16.07 14.06
C THR A 68 9.78 -15.18 12.82
N VAL A 69 9.38 -13.92 12.99
CA VAL A 69 9.31 -12.94 11.91
C VAL A 69 10.51 -11.99 12.02
N PHE A 70 11.26 -11.89 10.94
CA PHE A 70 12.38 -10.96 10.80
C PHE A 70 11.96 -9.82 9.88
N ARG A 71 12.28 -8.59 10.26
CA ARG A 71 12.29 -7.45 9.35
C ARG A 71 13.74 -7.15 9.00
N VAL A 72 14.09 -7.38 7.74
CA VAL A 72 15.49 -7.32 7.28
C VAL A 72 15.67 -6.11 6.37
N PRO A 73 16.71 -5.28 6.63
CA PRO A 73 17.09 -4.22 5.71
C PRO A 73 17.49 -4.79 4.34
N PRO A 74 17.12 -4.15 3.22
CA PRO A 74 17.48 -4.64 1.89
C PRO A 74 18.99 -4.88 1.72
N ASP A 75 19.81 -4.00 2.28
CA ASP A 75 21.27 -4.06 2.16
C ASP A 75 21.89 -5.28 2.86
N GLU A 76 21.16 -5.92 3.79
CA GLU A 76 21.63 -7.14 4.46
C GLU A 76 21.34 -8.42 3.67
N VAL A 77 20.44 -8.34 2.68
CA VAL A 77 20.06 -9.50 1.84
C VAL A 77 20.50 -9.35 0.39
N GLU A 78 20.99 -8.16 -0.01
CA GLU A 78 21.47 -7.93 -1.36
C GLU A 78 22.72 -8.74 -1.65
N GLU A 79 22.61 -9.70 -2.55
CA GLU A 79 23.69 -10.54 -3.00
C GLU A 79 23.63 -10.67 -4.52
N LEU A 80 24.78 -10.53 -5.18
CA LEU A 80 24.88 -10.81 -6.61
C LEU A 80 25.12 -12.31 -6.82
N PRO A 81 24.48 -12.94 -7.81
CA PRO A 81 24.72 -14.33 -8.12
C PRO A 81 26.19 -14.52 -8.51
N SER A 82 26.86 -15.51 -7.93
CA SER A 82 28.27 -15.82 -8.17
C SER A 82 28.44 -17.21 -8.76
N GLY A 83 29.44 -17.37 -9.65
CA GLY A 83 29.84 -18.66 -10.19
C GLY A 83 28.75 -19.37 -10.98
N GLU A 84 28.51 -20.65 -10.67
CA GLU A 84 27.52 -21.49 -11.34
C GLU A 84 26.06 -21.09 -11.06
N GLU A 85 25.83 -20.24 -10.06
CA GLU A 85 24.48 -19.71 -9.73
C GLU A 85 24.04 -18.57 -10.65
N ALA A 86 24.90 -18.11 -11.54
CA ALA A 86 24.60 -17.01 -12.49
C ALA A 86 23.68 -17.40 -13.66
N HIS A 87 22.84 -18.43 -13.51
CA HIS A 87 21.83 -18.81 -14.48
C HIS A 87 20.48 -18.17 -14.13
N LEU A 88 19.73 -17.69 -15.12
CA LEU A 88 18.42 -17.03 -14.93
C LEU A 88 17.43 -17.81 -14.06
N HIS A 89 17.49 -19.15 -14.11
CA HIS A 89 16.60 -20.03 -13.33
C HIS A 89 17.03 -20.21 -11.86
N SER A 90 18.26 -19.82 -11.50
CA SER A 90 18.76 -19.88 -10.12
C SER A 90 18.72 -18.54 -9.39
N ILE A 91 18.32 -17.46 -10.09
CA ILE A 91 18.18 -16.14 -9.48
C ILE A 91 17.08 -16.19 -8.41
N LYS A 92 17.46 -15.84 -7.20
CA LYS A 92 16.53 -15.66 -6.07
C LYS A 92 16.07 -14.21 -6.00
N TRP A 93 14.98 -13.96 -5.29
CA TRP A 93 14.45 -12.59 -5.14
C TRP A 93 15.45 -11.60 -4.51
N TYR A 94 16.32 -12.04 -3.63
CA TYR A 94 17.36 -11.19 -3.05
C TYR A 94 18.44 -10.81 -4.08
N HIS A 95 18.81 -11.69 -5.00
CA HIS A 95 19.61 -11.33 -6.17
C HIS A 95 18.90 -10.28 -7.04
N ALA A 96 17.57 -10.39 -7.15
CA ALA A 96 16.77 -9.44 -7.91
C ALA A 96 16.78 -8.03 -7.32
N ILE A 97 16.96 -7.87 -6.00
CA ILE A 97 17.12 -6.54 -5.38
C ILE A 97 18.40 -5.87 -5.91
N ALA A 98 19.54 -6.57 -5.85
CA ALA A 98 20.81 -6.04 -6.34
C ALA A 98 20.79 -5.76 -7.85
N ILE A 99 20.27 -6.72 -8.64
CA ILE A 99 20.12 -6.57 -10.10
C ILE A 99 19.16 -5.44 -10.43
N GLY A 100 18.03 -5.34 -9.71
CA GLY A 100 17.02 -4.30 -9.89
C GLY A 100 17.56 -2.90 -9.62
N ARG A 101 18.35 -2.70 -8.59
CA ARG A 101 19.01 -1.40 -8.33
C ARG A 101 19.86 -0.97 -9.53
N TYR A 102 20.63 -1.91 -10.10
CA TYR A 102 21.49 -1.62 -11.24
C TYR A 102 20.69 -1.37 -12.53
N LEU A 103 19.69 -2.21 -12.84
CA LEU A 103 18.96 -2.13 -14.10
C LEU A 103 17.91 -1.02 -14.15
N LEU A 104 17.22 -0.77 -13.02
CA LEU A 104 16.09 0.15 -12.98
C LEU A 104 16.51 1.61 -12.68
N GLY A 105 17.67 1.82 -12.03
CA GLY A 105 18.13 3.16 -11.65
C GLY A 105 17.05 3.94 -10.90
N ASP A 106 16.65 5.10 -11.43
CA ASP A 106 15.63 5.97 -10.83
C ASP A 106 14.22 5.34 -10.78
N ARG A 107 13.98 4.24 -11.48
CA ARG A 107 12.72 3.48 -11.44
C ARG A 107 12.71 2.39 -10.37
N PHE A 108 13.82 2.20 -9.65
CA PHE A 108 13.86 1.31 -8.50
C PHE A 108 13.04 1.89 -7.34
N PRO A 109 12.32 1.05 -6.55
CA PRO A 109 11.50 1.52 -5.43
C PRO A 109 12.29 2.38 -4.44
N LYS A 110 11.68 3.47 -3.97
CA LYS A 110 12.29 4.37 -2.97
C LYS A 110 12.39 3.72 -1.59
N SER A 111 11.51 2.77 -1.32
CA SER A 111 11.45 2.02 -0.07
C SER A 111 11.19 0.54 -0.35
N VAL A 112 12.00 -0.32 0.25
CA VAL A 112 11.83 -1.78 0.22
C VAL A 112 11.85 -2.28 1.66
N ASP A 113 10.78 -2.93 2.09
CA ASP A 113 10.67 -3.64 3.35
C ASP A 113 10.68 -5.13 3.09
N ILE A 114 11.45 -5.89 3.83
CA ILE A 114 11.56 -7.34 3.68
C ILE A 114 11.17 -8.00 4.99
N PHE A 115 10.20 -8.89 4.92
CA PHE A 115 9.80 -9.74 6.04
C PHE A 115 10.09 -11.20 5.69
N LEU A 116 10.85 -11.86 6.54
CA LEU A 116 11.17 -13.28 6.44
C LEU A 116 10.54 -14.01 7.61
N VAL A 117 9.94 -15.18 7.34
CA VAL A 117 9.31 -16.03 8.35
C VAL A 117 10.12 -17.30 8.47
N GLU A 118 10.58 -17.62 9.68
CA GLU A 118 11.27 -18.88 9.93
C GLU A 118 10.34 -20.06 9.73
N GLY A 119 10.66 -20.93 8.78
CA GLY A 119 9.91 -22.13 8.45
C GLY A 119 10.56 -23.42 8.99
N LYS A 120 9.83 -24.51 8.94
CA LYS A 120 10.31 -25.85 9.33
C LYS A 120 9.90 -26.96 8.35
N ASN A 121 8.81 -26.81 7.62
CA ASN A 121 8.24 -27.81 6.71
C ASN A 121 8.44 -27.37 5.26
N PHE A 122 9.32 -28.03 4.52
CA PHE A 122 9.67 -27.63 3.15
C PHE A 122 9.59 -28.77 2.12
N ALA A 123 9.12 -29.96 2.50
CA ALA A 123 8.98 -31.05 1.54
C ALA A 123 7.77 -30.83 0.62
N PRO A 124 7.82 -31.30 -0.64
CA PRO A 124 6.67 -31.24 -1.52
C PRO A 124 5.47 -31.98 -0.92
N GLY A 125 4.33 -31.30 -0.82
CA GLY A 125 3.10 -31.83 -0.24
C GLY A 125 2.98 -31.67 1.29
N ASP A 126 3.99 -31.09 1.95
CA ASP A 126 3.85 -30.71 3.35
C ASP A 126 2.74 -29.67 3.52
N GLU A 127 2.07 -29.72 4.66
CA GLU A 127 1.18 -28.64 5.10
C GLU A 127 1.98 -27.52 5.76
N MET A 128 1.48 -26.30 5.65
CA MET A 128 2.04 -25.15 6.35
C MET A 128 1.90 -25.36 7.87
N SER A 129 2.99 -25.11 8.59
CA SER A 129 3.02 -25.28 10.03
C SER A 129 2.16 -24.25 10.75
N GLN A 130 1.64 -24.62 11.93
CA GLN A 130 0.80 -23.74 12.73
C GLN A 130 1.56 -22.48 13.15
N GLU A 131 2.85 -22.57 13.44
CA GLU A 131 3.68 -21.45 13.82
C GLU A 131 3.83 -20.42 12.69
N VAL A 132 3.95 -20.90 11.44
CA VAL A 132 3.98 -20.01 10.27
C VAL A 132 2.59 -19.39 10.02
N LEU A 133 1.50 -20.13 10.19
CA LEU A 133 0.14 -19.57 10.08
C LEU A 133 -0.09 -18.44 11.09
N GLU A 134 0.35 -18.60 12.34
CA GLU A 134 0.28 -17.56 13.38
C GLU A 134 1.17 -16.35 13.03
N ALA A 135 2.35 -16.60 12.45
CA ALA A 135 3.21 -15.52 11.94
C ALA A 135 2.55 -14.73 10.80
N LEU A 136 1.80 -15.41 9.92
CA LEU A 136 1.04 -14.74 8.87
C LEU A 136 -0.10 -13.89 9.43
N ASP A 137 -0.79 -14.33 10.48
CA ASP A 137 -1.81 -13.51 11.16
C ASP A 137 -1.18 -12.22 11.71
N PHE A 138 -0.03 -12.32 12.34
CA PHE A 138 0.73 -11.16 12.82
C PHE A 138 1.17 -10.24 11.69
N LEU A 139 1.76 -10.79 10.61
CA LEU A 139 2.22 -10.01 9.45
C LEU A 139 1.06 -9.32 8.72
N GLU A 140 -0.07 -9.99 8.59
CA GLU A 140 -1.27 -9.39 7.98
C GLU A 140 -1.70 -8.15 8.76
N GLU A 141 -1.80 -8.21 10.09
CA GLU A 141 -2.16 -7.07 10.92
C GLU A 141 -1.08 -5.96 10.90
N LEU A 142 0.20 -6.35 10.90
CA LEU A 142 1.32 -5.41 10.82
C LEU A 142 1.28 -4.64 9.49
N ILE A 143 1.13 -5.34 8.36
CA ILE A 143 1.05 -4.74 7.03
C ILE A 143 -0.19 -3.85 6.92
N MET A 144 -1.33 -4.30 7.42
CA MET A 144 -2.55 -3.49 7.45
C MET A 144 -2.35 -2.20 8.26
N LYS A 145 -1.65 -2.29 9.38
CA LYS A 145 -1.42 -1.15 10.26
C LYS A 145 -0.35 -0.19 9.74
N GLU A 146 0.81 -0.69 9.34
CA GLU A 146 1.96 0.16 8.99
C GLU A 146 1.97 0.56 7.51
N VAL A 147 1.73 -0.38 6.61
CA VAL A 147 1.84 -0.14 5.16
C VAL A 147 0.56 0.46 4.62
N ILE A 148 -0.58 -0.15 4.95
CA ILE A 148 -1.87 0.26 4.39
C ILE A 148 -2.42 1.50 5.09
N LYS A 149 -2.16 1.68 6.39
CA LYS A 149 -2.59 2.87 7.13
C LYS A 149 -1.80 4.11 6.73
N GLU A 150 -0.50 3.99 6.47
CA GLU A 150 0.29 5.10 5.91
C GLU A 150 -0.19 5.51 4.53
N GLU A 151 -0.53 4.54 3.66
CA GLU A 151 -1.10 4.83 2.34
C GLU A 151 -2.59 5.24 2.39
N ARG A 152 -3.35 4.82 3.41
CA ARG A 152 -4.70 5.34 3.67
C ARG A 152 -4.72 6.81 4.06
N GLY A 153 -3.57 7.37 4.40
CA GLY A 153 -3.46 8.67 5.04
C GLY A 153 -3.15 9.85 4.15
N SER A 154 -2.67 9.68 2.92
CA SER A 154 -2.23 10.84 2.12
C SER A 154 -2.86 10.85 0.74
N TYR A 155 -3.88 11.65 0.58
CA TYR A 155 -4.49 11.97 -0.72
C TYR A 155 -4.05 13.35 -1.18
N THR A 156 -4.13 13.58 -2.48
CA THR A 156 -3.94 14.91 -3.05
C THR A 156 -5.28 15.42 -3.56
N VAL A 157 -5.72 16.56 -3.07
CA VAL A 157 -6.87 17.30 -3.59
C VAL A 157 -6.38 18.58 -4.26
N LEU A 158 -7.10 19.07 -5.26
CA LEU A 158 -6.75 20.30 -5.96
C LEU A 158 -7.66 21.43 -5.50
N LEU A 159 -7.08 22.48 -4.91
CA LEU A 159 -7.78 23.75 -4.72
C LEU A 159 -7.57 24.61 -5.97
N ASP A 160 -8.64 24.91 -6.70
CA ASP A 160 -8.56 25.76 -7.88
C ASP A 160 -8.67 27.26 -7.53
N GLU A 161 -8.40 28.13 -8.53
CA GLU A 161 -8.42 29.59 -8.37
C GLU A 161 -9.81 30.15 -8.02
N ASN A 162 -10.87 29.40 -8.30
CA ASN A 162 -12.24 29.76 -7.98
C ASN A 162 -12.64 29.34 -6.56
N GLY A 163 -11.74 28.64 -5.84
CA GLY A 163 -11.98 28.16 -4.49
C GLY A 163 -12.74 26.82 -4.42
N TYR A 164 -12.78 26.06 -5.52
CA TYR A 164 -13.26 24.70 -5.49
C TYR A 164 -12.17 23.74 -5.05
N LEU A 165 -12.49 22.89 -4.07
CA LEU A 165 -11.71 21.72 -3.74
C LEU A 165 -12.19 20.54 -4.60
N LYS A 166 -11.31 20.08 -5.48
CA LYS A 166 -11.54 18.93 -6.36
C LYS A 166 -10.99 17.68 -5.70
N ILE A 167 -11.87 16.74 -5.45
CA ILE A 167 -11.60 15.47 -4.79
C ILE A 167 -11.47 14.41 -5.88
N PRO A 168 -10.31 13.73 -6.01
CA PRO A 168 -10.08 12.69 -7.00
C PRO A 168 -11.10 11.58 -6.97
N SER A 169 -11.31 10.91 -8.09
CA SER A 169 -12.37 9.92 -8.28
C SER A 169 -12.26 8.70 -7.36
N ASP A 170 -11.04 8.28 -7.01
CA ASP A 170 -10.76 7.18 -6.07
C ASP A 170 -11.16 7.56 -4.63
N VAL A 171 -10.79 8.75 -4.18
CA VAL A 171 -11.19 9.32 -2.88
C VAL A 171 -12.70 9.54 -2.82
N ALA A 172 -13.27 10.10 -3.89
CA ALA A 172 -14.71 10.38 -3.99
C ALA A 172 -15.54 9.08 -3.93
N ARG A 173 -15.16 8.06 -4.68
CA ARG A 173 -15.83 6.74 -4.64
C ARG A 173 -15.72 6.08 -3.28
N ARG A 174 -14.56 6.20 -2.64
CA ARG A 174 -14.30 5.52 -1.38
C ARG A 174 -15.06 6.12 -0.21
N PHE A 175 -15.07 7.44 -0.08
CA PHE A 175 -15.56 8.13 1.12
C PHE A 175 -16.85 8.93 0.90
N PHE A 176 -17.19 9.23 -0.35
CA PHE A 176 -18.29 10.13 -0.69
C PHE A 176 -19.28 9.53 -1.72
N ASP A 177 -19.22 8.23 -1.99
CA ASP A 177 -20.01 7.59 -3.05
C ASP A 177 -21.52 7.86 -2.93
N LYS A 178 -22.05 7.77 -1.71
CA LYS A 178 -23.45 7.99 -1.40
C LYS A 178 -23.79 9.42 -0.99
N SER A 179 -22.83 10.34 -1.02
CA SER A 179 -22.99 11.70 -0.54
C SER A 179 -23.31 12.67 -1.68
N LEU A 180 -24.39 13.42 -1.54
CA LEU A 180 -24.73 14.55 -2.43
C LEU A 180 -24.26 15.88 -1.86
N ALA A 181 -24.01 15.95 -0.56
CA ALA A 181 -23.57 17.12 0.15
C ALA A 181 -22.47 16.76 1.16
N VAL A 182 -21.75 17.75 1.60
CA VAL A 182 -20.70 17.64 2.64
C VAL A 182 -20.81 18.81 3.61
N ALA A 183 -20.46 18.57 4.87
CA ALA A 183 -20.16 19.65 5.79
C ALA A 183 -18.67 19.94 5.71
N VAL A 184 -18.30 21.21 5.53
CA VAL A 184 -16.90 21.66 5.54
C VAL A 184 -16.71 22.53 6.78
N ILE A 185 -15.82 22.10 7.66
CA ILE A 185 -15.51 22.80 8.92
C ILE A 185 -14.06 23.28 8.85
N PRO A 186 -13.82 24.59 8.78
CA PRO A 186 -12.48 25.15 8.86
C PRO A 186 -11.92 25.10 10.29
N ARG A 187 -10.65 24.68 10.42
CA ARG A 187 -9.90 24.73 11.68
C ARG A 187 -8.46 25.18 11.39
N GLY A 188 -8.21 26.46 11.56
CA GLY A 188 -6.90 27.05 11.23
C GLY A 188 -6.57 26.88 9.74
N MET A 189 -5.49 26.16 9.45
CA MET A 189 -5.05 25.84 8.07
C MET A 189 -5.51 24.47 7.59
N GLU A 190 -6.61 23.95 8.13
CA GLU A 190 -7.19 22.67 7.73
C GLU A 190 -8.69 22.79 7.46
N PHE A 191 -9.15 22.02 6.47
CA PHE A 191 -10.57 21.77 6.24
C PHE A 191 -10.92 20.33 6.63
N TYR A 192 -11.94 20.18 7.45
CA TYR A 192 -12.56 18.89 7.76
C TYR A 192 -13.81 18.75 6.89
N ILE A 193 -13.82 17.79 5.97
CA ILE A 193 -14.91 17.55 5.01
C ILE A 193 -15.63 16.26 5.42
N PHE A 194 -16.84 16.40 5.92
CA PHE A 194 -17.67 15.30 6.39
C PHE A 194 -18.69 14.92 5.31
N PRO A 195 -18.79 13.66 4.90
CA PRO A 195 -19.85 13.20 4.03
C PRO A 195 -21.20 13.29 4.74
N LEU A 196 -22.22 13.85 4.07
CA LEU A 196 -23.58 13.90 4.59
C LEU A 196 -24.44 12.83 3.89
N SER A 197 -25.23 12.11 4.68
CA SER A 197 -26.05 11.00 4.21
C SER A 197 -27.32 11.44 3.48
N ASN A 198 -27.73 12.70 3.69
CA ASN A 198 -28.88 13.29 2.97
C ASN A 198 -28.72 14.82 2.87
N ASP A 199 -29.44 15.42 1.93
CA ASP A 199 -29.46 16.86 1.64
C ASP A 199 -30.22 17.69 2.69
N LYS A 200 -31.08 17.07 3.50
CA LYS A 200 -31.86 17.75 4.55
C LYS A 200 -31.01 18.14 5.78
N GLN A 201 -29.80 17.62 5.89
CA GLN A 201 -28.85 17.98 6.95
C GLN A 201 -28.16 19.34 6.70
N GLY A 202 -28.46 19.99 5.57
CA GLY A 202 -27.73 21.18 5.13
C GLY A 202 -26.36 20.80 4.55
N GLY A 203 -25.45 21.78 4.46
CA GLY A 203 -24.10 21.57 3.95
C GLY A 203 -23.90 22.10 2.53
N LEU A 204 -22.73 21.90 1.99
CA LEU A 204 -22.32 22.31 0.65
C LEU A 204 -22.56 21.18 -0.35
N LEU A 205 -23.03 21.55 -1.54
CA LEU A 205 -23.25 20.59 -2.62
C LEU A 205 -21.90 19.99 -3.07
N LEU A 206 -21.85 18.66 -3.11
CA LEU A 206 -20.73 17.91 -3.65
C LEU A 206 -21.01 17.56 -5.12
N LYS A 207 -20.55 18.41 -6.04
CA LYS A 207 -20.81 18.26 -7.48
C LYS A 207 -19.93 17.18 -8.09
N ARG A 208 -20.51 16.34 -8.95
CA ARG A 208 -19.74 15.50 -9.86
C ARG A 208 -19.27 16.36 -11.04
N ILE A 209 -17.97 16.35 -11.37
CA ILE A 209 -17.38 17.23 -12.37
C ILE A 209 -16.92 16.52 -13.65
N ASN A 210 -16.82 15.18 -13.63
CA ASN A 210 -16.50 14.39 -14.83
C ASN A 210 -17.14 13.00 -14.81
N SER A 211 -16.97 12.25 -15.92
CA SER A 211 -17.45 10.87 -16.08
C SER A 211 -16.69 9.88 -15.19
N GLU A 212 -15.45 10.18 -14.81
CA GLU A 212 -14.58 9.35 -13.99
C GLU A 212 -15.00 9.32 -12.50
N GLY A 213 -15.89 10.25 -12.11
CA GLY A 213 -16.45 10.32 -10.76
C GLY A 213 -15.73 11.28 -9.82
N GLU A 214 -14.88 12.15 -10.36
CA GLU A 214 -14.29 13.26 -9.60
C GLU A 214 -15.39 14.18 -9.05
N ARG A 215 -15.21 14.67 -7.83
CA ARG A 215 -16.17 15.55 -7.14
C ARG A 215 -15.54 16.90 -6.82
N ALA A 216 -16.36 17.93 -6.68
CA ALA A 216 -15.91 19.25 -6.22
C ALA A 216 -16.87 19.85 -5.20
N VAL A 217 -16.29 20.54 -4.22
CA VAL A 217 -17.02 21.32 -3.22
C VAL A 217 -16.48 22.75 -3.20
N LEU A 218 -17.35 23.75 -3.12
CA LEU A 218 -16.96 25.16 -3.04
C LEU A 218 -16.61 25.52 -1.61
N GLY A 219 -15.33 25.82 -1.35
CA GLY A 219 -14.83 26.22 -0.04
C GLY A 219 -14.39 27.69 0.05
N ARG A 220 -14.58 28.49 -1.03
CA ARG A 220 -14.03 29.85 -1.18
C ARG A 220 -14.26 30.78 0.01
N GLU A 221 -15.48 30.82 0.52
CA GLU A 221 -15.84 31.74 1.63
C GLU A 221 -15.24 31.33 2.97
N MET A 222 -14.76 30.10 3.08
CA MET A 222 -14.17 29.51 4.29
C MET A 222 -12.65 29.46 4.25
N LEU A 223 -12.02 29.85 3.11
CA LEU A 223 -10.58 29.80 2.99
C LEU A 223 -9.92 30.86 3.87
N PRO A 224 -8.93 30.51 4.69
CA PRO A 224 -8.12 31.46 5.42
C PRO A 224 -7.38 32.44 4.48
N PRO A 225 -7.10 33.66 4.92
CA PRO A 225 -6.30 34.61 4.15
C PRO A 225 -4.94 34.04 3.78
N GLY A 226 -4.52 34.25 2.51
CA GLY A 226 -3.20 33.83 2.02
C GLY A 226 -3.11 32.39 1.50
N VAL A 227 -4.17 31.60 1.58
CA VAL A 227 -4.21 30.26 0.96
C VAL A 227 -4.18 30.39 -0.57
N LYS A 228 -3.20 29.75 -1.20
CA LYS A 228 -3.04 29.73 -2.65
C LYS A 228 -3.68 28.49 -3.27
N ALA A 229 -4.18 28.62 -4.48
CA ALA A 229 -4.56 27.50 -5.32
C ALA A 229 -3.39 26.54 -5.55
N GLY A 230 -3.67 25.28 -5.80
CA GLY A 230 -2.68 24.23 -6.03
C GLY A 230 -3.04 22.91 -5.37
N GLN A 231 -2.15 21.96 -5.49
CA GLN A 231 -2.28 20.67 -4.84
C GLN A 231 -2.19 20.79 -3.31
N LYS A 232 -3.09 20.13 -2.62
CA LYS A 232 -3.19 20.11 -1.17
C LYS A 232 -3.18 18.68 -0.67
N LYS A 233 -2.43 18.44 0.42
CA LYS A 233 -2.48 17.12 1.08
C LYS A 233 -3.80 16.94 1.81
N ALA A 234 -4.34 15.75 1.72
CA ALA A 234 -5.55 15.37 2.44
C ALA A 234 -5.37 13.99 3.09
N VAL A 235 -5.99 13.79 4.23
CA VAL A 235 -5.96 12.55 5.01
C VAL A 235 -7.37 12.18 5.42
N TRP A 236 -7.75 10.90 5.30
CA TRP A 236 -9.02 10.44 5.88
C TRP A 236 -8.86 10.12 7.36
N ASP A 237 -9.55 10.87 8.21
CA ASP A 237 -9.60 10.64 9.65
C ASP A 237 -10.72 9.63 9.95
N GLU A 238 -10.33 8.40 10.31
CA GLU A 238 -11.27 7.29 10.57
C GLU A 238 -12.11 7.50 11.84
N GLU A 239 -11.58 8.19 12.84
CA GLU A 239 -12.33 8.47 14.08
C GLU A 239 -13.40 9.52 13.83
N LYS A 240 -13.04 10.60 13.14
CA LYS A 240 -13.95 11.69 12.80
C LYS A 240 -14.83 11.42 11.60
N LYS A 241 -14.50 10.38 10.79
CA LYS A 241 -15.15 10.11 9.49
C LYS A 241 -15.15 11.32 8.57
N ALA A 242 -14.02 11.97 8.45
CA ALA A 242 -13.82 13.19 7.69
C ALA A 242 -12.56 13.15 6.83
N LEU A 243 -12.61 13.77 5.65
CA LEU A 243 -11.41 14.06 4.87
C LEU A 243 -10.82 15.39 5.40
N VAL A 244 -9.62 15.31 5.96
CA VAL A 244 -8.88 16.46 6.50
C VAL A 244 -7.92 16.94 5.42
N VAL A 245 -8.11 18.18 4.96
CA VAL A 245 -7.31 18.80 3.89
C VAL A 245 -6.43 19.87 4.51
N SER A 246 -5.11 19.72 4.37
CA SER A 246 -4.14 20.77 4.75
C SER A 246 -4.09 21.85 3.67
N LEU A 247 -4.26 23.10 4.06
CA LEU A 247 -4.28 24.27 3.15
C LEU A 247 -2.91 24.93 2.97
N ILE A 248 -1.89 24.36 3.63
CA ILE A 248 -0.49 24.83 3.51
C ILE A 248 0.14 24.34 2.20
#